data_7d82aacfa3691ec360483e5c367c6b42
#
_entry.id   7d82aacfa3691ec360483e5c367c6b42
#
_cell.length_a   1.000
_cell.length_b   1.000
_cell.length_c   1.000
_cell.angle_alpha   90.00
_cell.angle_beta   90.00
_cell.angle_gamma   90.00
#
_symmetry.space_group_name_H-M   'P 1'
#
loop_
_entity.id
_entity.type
_entity.pdbx_description
1 polymer ?
#
loop_
_entity_poly.entity_id
_entity_poly.type
_entity_poly.pdbx_seq_one_letter_code
_entity_poly.pdbx_strand_id
1 'polypeptide(L)'
;MILESGNLESLVTYIHPEKGVHFSPHHHTSPTDLVFTSQAFVEAIESLSVHVWGITAGRGNEISFSIPDYVRKYFATRYFSVAPEIVQDTPIKRRSAGIFNLPEAFPDATIIEYHFPEVSYPEFQKWESLYLIFEELDGQWFLVGIAHGEWLI
;
A
#
# COMPACT_ATOMS: atom_id res chain seq x y z
N MET A 1 1.11 -4.98 13.56
CA MET A 1 0.54 -3.95 12.63
C MET A 1 -0.88 -4.36 12.24
N ILE A 2 -1.80 -3.41 12.08
CA ILE A 2 -3.22 -3.69 11.78
C ILE A 2 -3.38 -4.51 10.48
N LEU A 3 -2.65 -4.17 9.44
CA LEU A 3 -2.73 -4.88 8.15
C LEU A 3 -2.32 -6.36 8.27
N GLU A 4 -1.34 -6.65 9.10
CA GLU A 4 -0.85 -8.02 9.34
C GLU A 4 -1.81 -8.83 10.21
N SER A 5 -2.51 -8.17 11.13
CA SER A 5 -3.44 -8.83 12.05
C SER A 5 -4.75 -9.25 11.40
N GLY A 6 -5.08 -8.64 10.25
CA GLY A 6 -6.36 -8.84 9.58
C GLY A 6 -7.55 -8.14 10.24
N ASN A 7 -7.34 -7.40 11.35
CA ASN A 7 -8.38 -6.60 12.00
C ASN A 7 -8.56 -5.26 11.27
N LEU A 8 -9.11 -5.30 10.07
CA LEU A 8 -9.24 -4.14 9.20
C LEU A 8 -10.21 -3.08 9.72
N GLU A 9 -11.17 -3.47 10.55
CA GLU A 9 -12.09 -2.51 11.20
C GLU A 9 -11.31 -1.48 12.03
N SER A 10 -10.20 -1.86 12.64
CA SER A 10 -9.34 -0.96 13.40
C SER A 10 -8.65 0.10 12.53
N LEU A 11 -8.56 -0.11 11.21
CA LEU A 11 -7.98 0.86 10.28
C LEU A 11 -8.86 2.09 10.11
N VAL A 12 -10.16 1.96 10.28
CA VAL A 12 -11.16 3.01 9.99
C VAL A 12 -10.86 4.31 10.73
N THR A 13 -10.43 4.23 11.99
CA THR A 13 -10.12 5.41 12.80
C THR A 13 -8.90 6.19 12.32
N TYR A 14 -8.05 5.57 11.53
CA TYR A 14 -6.84 6.19 10.96
C TYR A 14 -7.06 6.76 9.56
N ILE A 15 -8.16 6.43 8.89
CA ILE A 15 -8.47 6.94 7.55
C ILE A 15 -8.71 8.45 7.62
N HIS A 16 -8.06 9.18 6.70
CA HIS A 16 -8.22 10.63 6.62
C HIS A 16 -9.69 11.01 6.39
N PRO A 17 -10.28 11.86 7.28
CA PRO A 17 -11.73 12.10 7.25
C PRO A 17 -12.23 12.84 6.00
N GLU A 18 -11.38 13.64 5.36
CA GLU A 18 -11.73 14.40 4.17
C GLU A 18 -11.25 13.73 2.87
N LYS A 19 -10.03 13.19 2.88
CA LYS A 19 -9.38 12.63 1.66
C LYS A 19 -9.64 11.14 1.47
N GLY A 20 -10.00 10.41 2.54
CA GLY A 20 -10.06 8.96 2.51
C GLY A 20 -8.69 8.31 2.45
N VAL A 21 -8.64 7.04 2.08
CA VAL A 21 -7.41 6.26 1.92
C VAL A 21 -7.29 5.71 0.50
N HIS A 22 -6.17 5.98 -0.14
CA HIS A 22 -5.82 5.54 -1.47
C HIS A 22 -5.09 4.19 -1.39
N PHE A 23 -5.50 3.22 -2.18
CA PHE A 23 -4.84 1.92 -2.28
C PHE A 23 -4.15 1.76 -3.63
N SER A 24 -2.85 1.48 -3.59
CA SER A 24 -2.07 1.23 -4.80
C SER A 24 -1.40 -0.16 -4.72
N PRO A 25 -1.63 -1.05 -5.70
CA PRO A 25 -0.97 -2.34 -5.76
C PRO A 25 0.50 -2.25 -6.17
N HIS A 26 0.95 -1.07 -6.54
CA HIS A 26 2.30 -0.78 -7.02
C HIS A 26 2.92 0.39 -6.25
N HIS A 27 4.24 0.58 -6.36
CA HIS A 27 4.96 1.71 -5.78
C HIS A 27 4.79 3.03 -6.57
N HIS A 28 3.71 3.14 -7.30
CA HIS A 28 3.26 4.34 -7.98
C HIS A 28 1.73 4.40 -7.96
N THR A 29 1.20 5.62 -8.02
CA THR A 29 -0.23 5.82 -8.16
C THR A 29 -0.65 5.74 -9.64
N SER A 30 -1.87 5.31 -9.85
CA SER A 30 -2.51 5.23 -11.16
C SER A 30 -3.91 5.85 -11.10
N PRO A 31 -4.45 6.41 -12.20
CA PRO A 31 -5.83 6.90 -12.25
C PRO A 31 -6.89 5.83 -11.96
N THR A 32 -6.52 4.55 -12.07
CA THR A 32 -7.42 3.41 -11.79
C THR A 32 -7.37 2.92 -10.35
N ASP A 33 -6.49 3.48 -9.51
CA ASP A 33 -6.40 3.15 -8.11
C ASP A 33 -7.68 3.56 -7.37
N LEU A 34 -8.03 2.81 -6.33
CA LEU A 34 -9.24 3.05 -5.55
C LEU A 34 -8.95 3.90 -4.31
N VAL A 35 -9.90 4.78 -4.02
CA VAL A 35 -9.91 5.60 -2.80
C VAL A 35 -11.18 5.31 -2.02
N PHE A 36 -11.05 5.01 -0.72
CA PHE A 36 -12.18 4.75 0.17
C PHE A 36 -12.28 5.83 1.24
N THR A 37 -13.47 6.39 1.41
CA THR A 37 -13.82 7.09 2.64
C THR A 37 -13.95 6.08 3.78
N SER A 38 -13.92 6.53 5.03
CA SER A 38 -14.15 5.65 6.19
C SER A 38 -15.44 4.86 6.07
N GLN A 39 -16.53 5.50 5.64
CA GLN A 39 -17.82 4.84 5.46
C GLN A 39 -17.78 3.80 4.34
N ALA A 40 -17.25 4.16 3.18
CA ALA A 40 -17.15 3.23 2.05
C ALA A 40 -16.26 2.03 2.37
N PHE A 41 -15.21 2.24 3.16
CA PHE A 41 -14.33 1.17 3.62
C PHE A 41 -15.05 0.18 4.54
N VAL A 42 -15.81 0.69 5.52
CA VAL A 42 -16.64 -0.19 6.41
C VAL A 42 -17.64 -0.99 5.60
N GLU A 43 -18.40 -0.34 4.72
CA GLU A 43 -19.40 -1.00 3.88
C GLU A 43 -18.77 -2.10 3.00
N ALA A 44 -17.60 -1.83 2.43
CA ALA A 44 -16.89 -2.80 1.59
C ALA A 44 -16.33 -3.98 2.39
N ILE A 45 -15.87 -3.78 3.62
CA ILE A 45 -15.43 -4.87 4.51
C ILE A 45 -16.64 -5.75 4.89
N GLU A 46 -17.74 -5.15 5.30
CA GLU A 46 -18.94 -5.87 5.75
C GLU A 46 -19.59 -6.67 4.63
N SER A 47 -19.68 -6.09 3.43
CA SER A 47 -20.31 -6.74 2.27
C SER A 47 -19.39 -7.76 1.58
N LEU A 48 -18.08 -7.72 1.81
CA LEU A 48 -17.06 -8.50 1.08
C LEU A 48 -17.15 -8.31 -0.43
N SER A 49 -17.58 -7.13 -0.88
CA SER A 49 -17.70 -6.82 -2.31
C SER A 49 -16.32 -6.89 -2.99
N VAL A 50 -16.33 -7.40 -4.22
CA VAL A 50 -15.13 -7.49 -5.05
C VAL A 50 -14.95 -6.19 -5.82
N HIS A 51 -13.72 -5.66 -5.79
CA HIS A 51 -13.31 -4.46 -6.53
C HIS A 51 -12.19 -4.79 -7.50
N VAL A 52 -12.10 -4.02 -8.57
CA VAL A 52 -10.95 -4.03 -9.48
C VAL A 52 -9.96 -2.97 -9.01
N TRP A 53 -8.77 -3.42 -8.59
CA TRP A 53 -7.74 -2.60 -7.95
C TRP A 53 -6.69 -2.04 -8.93
N GLY A 54 -6.72 -2.50 -10.16
CA GLY A 54 -5.77 -2.17 -11.21
C GLY A 54 -5.42 -3.39 -12.04
N ILE A 55 -4.22 -3.37 -12.60
CA ILE A 55 -3.69 -4.45 -13.43
C ILE A 55 -2.34 -4.94 -12.91
N THR A 56 -2.05 -6.23 -13.13
CA THR A 56 -0.76 -6.82 -12.76
C THR A 56 0.36 -6.30 -13.65
N ALA A 57 1.53 -6.06 -13.05
CA ALA A 57 2.72 -5.69 -13.80
C ALA A 57 3.10 -6.79 -14.79
N GLY A 58 3.46 -6.40 -16.01
CA GLY A 58 3.94 -7.28 -17.07
C GLY A 58 2.86 -8.02 -17.84
N ARG A 59 1.88 -8.65 -17.18
CA ARG A 59 0.83 -9.45 -17.84
C ARG A 59 -0.45 -8.67 -18.15
N GLY A 60 -0.69 -7.55 -17.45
CA GLY A 60 -1.86 -6.71 -17.65
C GLY A 60 -3.19 -7.35 -17.24
N ASN A 61 -3.18 -8.37 -16.38
CA ASN A 61 -4.41 -8.97 -15.86
C ASN A 61 -5.04 -8.10 -14.79
N GLU A 62 -6.38 -8.07 -14.74
CA GLU A 62 -7.09 -7.39 -13.67
C GLU A 62 -6.75 -7.96 -12.29
N ILE A 63 -6.61 -7.05 -11.32
CA ILE A 63 -6.47 -7.38 -9.89
C ILE A 63 -7.87 -7.22 -9.28
N SER A 64 -8.57 -8.34 -9.06
CA SER A 64 -9.95 -8.36 -8.57
C SER A 64 -10.04 -9.12 -7.26
N PHE A 65 -10.33 -8.41 -6.16
CA PHE A 65 -10.43 -8.97 -4.81
C PHE A 65 -11.42 -8.18 -3.94
N SER A 66 -11.94 -8.82 -2.89
CA SER A 66 -12.48 -8.11 -1.72
C SER A 66 -11.37 -7.36 -0.99
N ILE A 67 -11.70 -6.38 -0.13
CA ILE A 67 -10.68 -5.67 0.66
C ILE A 67 -9.82 -6.62 1.49
N PRO A 68 -10.38 -7.58 2.27
CA PRO A 68 -9.55 -8.48 3.06
C PRO A 68 -8.59 -9.32 2.21
N ASP A 69 -9.05 -9.80 1.07
CA ASP A 69 -8.20 -10.61 0.18
C ASP A 69 -7.11 -9.76 -0.50
N TYR A 70 -7.45 -8.53 -0.90
CA TYR A 70 -6.48 -7.58 -1.44
C TYR A 70 -5.39 -7.24 -0.41
N VAL A 71 -5.78 -6.89 0.81
CA VAL A 71 -4.83 -6.59 1.89
C VAL A 71 -3.89 -7.77 2.12
N ARG A 72 -4.43 -8.98 2.21
CA ARG A 72 -3.63 -10.20 2.37
C ARG A 72 -2.65 -10.41 1.22
N LYS A 73 -3.09 -10.14 0.00
CA LYS A 73 -2.32 -10.35 -1.23
C LYS A 73 -1.22 -9.31 -1.45
N TYR A 74 -1.45 -8.04 -1.05
CA TYR A 74 -0.57 -6.92 -1.37
C TYR A 74 0.04 -6.23 -0.16
N PHE A 75 -0.66 -6.16 0.97
CA PHE A 75 -0.21 -5.38 2.12
C PHE A 75 0.20 -6.22 3.33
N ALA A 76 -0.07 -7.51 3.31
CA ALA A 76 0.28 -8.44 4.38
C ALA A 76 1.00 -9.70 3.83
N THR A 77 1.75 -9.55 2.77
CA THR A 77 2.58 -10.62 2.17
C THR A 77 3.73 -11.04 3.09
N ARG A 78 4.15 -10.11 3.97
CA ARG A 78 5.19 -10.28 4.97
C ARG A 78 4.79 -9.56 6.26
N TYR A 79 5.53 -9.84 7.33
CA TYR A 79 5.45 -9.04 8.57
C TYR A 79 6.28 -7.76 8.40
N PHE A 80 5.72 -6.76 7.74
CA PHE A 80 6.40 -5.48 7.48
C PHE A 80 6.78 -4.74 8.75
N SER A 81 6.07 -4.98 9.87
CA SER A 81 6.43 -4.42 11.19
C SER A 81 7.84 -4.77 11.66
N VAL A 82 8.42 -5.85 11.13
CA VAL A 82 9.80 -6.28 11.43
C VAL A 82 10.72 -6.17 10.22
N ALA A 83 10.39 -5.30 9.27
CA ALA A 83 11.23 -5.06 8.10
C ALA A 83 12.64 -4.61 8.53
N PRO A 84 13.70 -5.13 7.87
CA PRO A 84 15.07 -4.77 8.23
C PRO A 84 15.42 -3.31 7.97
N GLU A 85 14.72 -2.65 7.05
CA GLU A 85 14.88 -1.23 6.77
C GLU A 85 13.53 -0.51 6.89
N ILE A 86 13.48 0.53 7.73
CA ILE A 86 12.31 1.40 7.88
C ILE A 86 12.81 2.83 7.74
N VAL A 87 12.32 3.56 6.76
CA VAL A 87 12.72 4.93 6.47
C VAL A 87 11.51 5.85 6.35
N GLN A 88 11.72 7.11 6.68
CA GLN A 88 10.73 8.17 6.55
C GLN A 88 11.21 9.19 5.54
N ASP A 89 10.36 9.50 4.55
CA ASP A 89 10.57 10.54 3.52
C ASP A 89 11.91 10.44 2.76
N THR A 90 12.55 9.27 2.82
CA THR A 90 13.84 9.03 2.18
C THR A 90 13.74 7.80 1.28
N PRO A 91 13.66 7.97 -0.04
CA PRO A 91 13.56 6.84 -0.95
C PRO A 91 14.77 5.92 -0.85
N ILE A 92 14.52 4.63 -0.67
CA ILE A 92 15.57 3.61 -0.72
C ILE A 92 15.97 3.39 -2.18
N LYS A 93 17.26 3.49 -2.48
CA LYS A 93 17.79 3.16 -3.82
C LYS A 93 17.75 1.67 -4.04
N ARG A 94 17.04 1.26 -5.09
CA ARG A 94 16.88 -0.14 -5.47
C ARG A 94 16.70 -0.29 -6.97
N ARG A 95 16.85 -1.51 -7.46
CA ARG A 95 16.43 -1.82 -8.82
C ARG A 95 14.91 -1.73 -8.91
N SER A 96 14.43 -1.00 -9.90
CA SER A 96 13.00 -0.87 -10.16
C SER A 96 12.78 -0.81 -11.67
N ALA A 97 11.82 -1.58 -12.14
CA ALA A 97 11.33 -1.50 -13.52
C ALA A 97 10.05 -0.67 -13.55
N GLY A 98 10.10 0.57 -13.09
CA GLY A 98 8.89 1.38 -13.07
C GLY A 98 9.07 2.76 -12.48
N ILE A 99 8.00 3.53 -12.57
CA ILE A 99 7.91 4.88 -12.04
C ILE A 99 7.64 4.78 -10.53
N PHE A 100 8.36 5.57 -9.75
CA PHE A 100 8.04 5.84 -8.35
C PHE A 100 7.59 7.29 -8.25
N ASN A 101 6.30 7.51 -7.98
CA ASN A 101 5.69 8.84 -7.99
C ASN A 101 4.96 9.19 -6.69
N LEU A 102 5.14 8.42 -5.61
CA LEU A 102 4.41 8.64 -4.36
C LEU A 102 4.64 10.05 -3.76
N PRO A 103 5.87 10.60 -3.73
CA PRO A 103 6.07 11.95 -3.22
C PRO A 103 5.35 13.03 -4.03
N GLU A 104 5.27 12.87 -5.34
CA GLU A 104 4.58 13.82 -6.24
C GLU A 104 3.06 13.69 -6.13
N ALA A 105 2.57 12.47 -5.93
CA ALA A 105 1.14 12.20 -5.75
C ALA A 105 0.62 12.65 -4.38
N PHE A 106 1.48 12.65 -3.36
CA PHE A 106 1.15 13.03 -1.99
C PHE A 106 2.14 14.08 -1.46
N PRO A 107 2.12 15.31 -2.01
CA PRO A 107 3.16 16.32 -1.74
C PRO A 107 3.17 16.83 -0.31
N ASP A 108 2.05 16.75 0.41
CA ASP A 108 1.91 17.21 1.80
C ASP A 108 2.03 16.06 2.82
N ALA A 109 2.32 14.86 2.35
CA ALA A 109 2.34 13.68 3.19
C ALA A 109 3.73 13.34 3.71
N THR A 110 3.74 12.61 4.82
CA THR A 110 4.88 11.85 5.31
C THR A 110 4.73 10.40 4.84
N ILE A 111 5.77 9.86 4.21
CA ILE A 111 5.79 8.49 3.67
C ILE A 111 6.74 7.65 4.51
N ILE A 112 6.22 6.58 5.10
CA ILE A 112 7.03 5.60 5.80
C ILE A 112 7.13 4.36 4.92
N GLU A 113 8.36 3.98 4.59
CA GLU A 113 8.66 2.78 3.83
C GLU A 113 9.21 1.68 4.74
N TYR A 114 8.56 0.54 4.70
CA TYR A 114 9.01 -0.71 5.32
C TYR A 114 9.58 -1.59 4.21
N HIS A 115 10.89 -1.80 4.21
CA HIS A 115 11.60 -2.43 3.10
C HIS A 115 12.29 -3.72 3.49
N PHE A 116 12.03 -4.76 2.70
CA PHE A 116 12.84 -5.97 2.64
C PHE A 116 13.78 -5.87 1.43
N PRO A 117 15.10 -5.76 1.66
CA PRO A 117 16.06 -5.57 0.59
C PRO A 117 16.14 -6.77 -0.35
N GLU A 118 16.77 -6.54 -1.51
CA GLU A 118 16.94 -7.56 -2.53
C GLU A 118 17.64 -8.81 -1.97
N VAL A 119 16.98 -9.94 -2.16
CA VAL A 119 17.55 -11.27 -1.89
C VAL A 119 17.70 -11.97 -3.22
N SER A 120 18.92 -12.42 -3.48
CA SER A 120 19.24 -13.23 -4.68
C SER A 120 19.12 -14.70 -4.33
N TYR A 121 18.23 -15.40 -5.03
CA TYR A 121 18.12 -16.85 -5.01
C TYR A 121 18.64 -17.41 -6.34
N PRO A 122 18.98 -18.70 -6.42
CA PRO A 122 19.42 -19.29 -7.68
C PRO A 122 18.43 -19.12 -8.85
N GLU A 123 17.14 -18.99 -8.53
CA GLU A 123 16.06 -18.95 -9.51
C GLU A 123 15.39 -17.58 -9.66
N PHE A 124 15.59 -16.65 -8.71
CA PHE A 124 14.97 -15.32 -8.75
C PHE A 124 15.67 -14.31 -7.83
N GLN A 125 15.44 -13.04 -8.12
CA GLN A 125 15.81 -11.90 -7.27
C GLN A 125 14.53 -11.15 -6.90
N LYS A 126 14.39 -10.80 -5.63
CA LYS A 126 13.19 -10.10 -5.14
C LYS A 126 13.53 -9.08 -4.04
N TRP A 127 12.99 -7.88 -4.16
CA TRP A 127 12.79 -6.97 -3.04
C TRP A 127 11.29 -6.67 -2.88
N GLU A 128 10.89 -6.17 -1.71
CA GLU A 128 9.50 -5.87 -1.42
C GLU A 128 9.40 -4.72 -0.41
N SER A 129 8.47 -3.81 -0.64
CA SER A 129 8.21 -2.67 0.25
C SER A 129 6.71 -2.45 0.46
N LEU A 130 6.39 -2.01 1.67
CA LEU A 130 5.09 -1.43 2.01
C LEU A 130 5.29 0.05 2.33
N TYR A 131 4.47 0.90 1.75
CA TYR A 131 4.45 2.34 1.99
C TYR A 131 3.18 2.71 2.74
N LEU A 132 3.34 3.35 3.90
CA LEU A 132 2.25 3.99 4.62
C LEU A 132 2.38 5.49 4.47
N ILE A 133 1.32 6.14 4.02
CA ILE A 133 1.31 7.54 3.61
C ILE A 133 0.35 8.29 4.53
N PHE A 134 0.88 9.26 5.28
CA PHE A 134 0.14 9.99 6.30
C PHE A 134 0.12 11.48 6.01
N GLU A 135 -1.01 12.13 6.30
CA GLU A 135 -1.13 13.59 6.35
C GLU A 135 -1.64 14.05 7.71
N GLU A 136 -1.19 15.22 8.13
CA GLU A 136 -1.63 15.86 9.37
C GLU A 136 -2.89 16.70 9.09
N LEU A 137 -3.87 16.59 9.99
CA LEU A 137 -5.05 17.43 10.01
C LEU A 137 -5.35 17.80 11.46
N ASP A 138 -5.36 19.10 11.77
CA ASP A 138 -5.62 19.64 13.11
C ASP A 138 -4.76 18.99 14.23
N GLY A 139 -3.49 18.78 13.95
CA GLY A 139 -2.52 18.19 14.89
C GLY A 139 -2.60 16.68 15.04
N GLN A 140 -3.41 16.01 14.25
CA GLN A 140 -3.54 14.56 14.23
C GLN A 140 -3.13 13.97 12.87
N TRP A 141 -2.40 12.85 12.90
CA TRP A 141 -1.96 12.14 11.70
C TRP A 141 -2.99 11.13 11.25
N PHE A 142 -3.32 11.15 9.94
CA PHE A 142 -4.26 10.24 9.30
C PHE A 142 -3.63 9.56 8.10
N LEU A 143 -4.05 8.33 7.86
CA LEU A 143 -3.65 7.55 6.70
C LEU A 143 -4.39 8.05 5.45
N VAL A 144 -3.64 8.46 4.44
CA VAL A 144 -4.17 8.91 3.14
C VAL A 144 -3.84 7.93 2.01
N GLY A 145 -2.90 7.02 2.22
CA GLY A 145 -2.54 6.03 1.20
C GLY A 145 -1.77 4.85 1.75
N ILE A 146 -1.91 3.73 1.06
CA ILE A 146 -1.11 2.51 1.26
C ILE A 146 -0.71 2.04 -0.13
N ALA A 147 0.57 1.78 -0.33
CA ALA A 147 1.10 1.26 -1.57
C ALA A 147 2.03 0.07 -1.31
N HIS A 148 2.11 -0.82 -2.29
CA HIS A 148 2.99 -1.98 -2.26
C HIS A 148 3.94 -1.91 -3.45
N GLY A 149 5.21 -2.12 -3.21
CA GLY A 149 6.22 -2.21 -4.26
C GLY A 149 6.94 -3.54 -4.18
N GLU A 150 7.18 -4.12 -5.34
CA GLU A 150 8.02 -5.31 -5.45
C GLU A 150 8.78 -5.32 -6.77
N TRP A 151 9.87 -6.04 -6.79
CA TRP A 151 10.59 -6.40 -8.00
C TRP A 151 10.97 -7.86 -7.91
N LEU A 152 10.62 -8.60 -8.94
CA LEU A 152 10.82 -10.02 -9.05
C LEU A 152 11.28 -10.35 -10.47
N ILE A 153 12.43 -11.00 -10.61
CA ILE A 153 12.95 -11.58 -11.86
C ILE A 153 13.48 -12.99 -11.63
#